data_078bf327bbe45be20df771bf19eb9a64
#
_entry.id   078bf327bbe45be20df771bf19eb9a64
#
_cell.length_a   1.000
_cell.length_b   1.000
_cell.length_c   1.000
_cell.angle_alpha   90.00
_cell.angle_beta   90.00
_cell.angle_gamma   90.00
#
_symmetry.space_group_name_H-M   'P 1'
#
loop_
_entity.id
_entity.type
_entity.pdbx_description
1 polymer ?
#
loop_
_entity_poly.entity_id
_entity_poly.type
_entity_poly.pdbx_seq_one_letter_code
_entity_poly.pdbx_strand_id
1 'polypeptide(L)'
;MKEVPVTMTHPRPTLIDAYFGEYGGQYVPEVLYPSLDQLEKAYVDALNDPEFLRELDDLRRNYLGRPTPITECANLPLSGSARIFLKREDLLHGGAHKGNQVLAQALLAKRMGKTRLIAETGAGQHGMATAMVAALMGMECTIYMGARDVARQQPNVYRMRLMGAKVVPVSNEHGEALSDAIDVALADWVESLGTTHYLLGTAAGPHPFPKLVKQFQKVISEESRQQMLERTGRLPDAVVACVGGGSNAIGAFAEYLPDEEVRLIGVEPAGEGLDSGKHGAPLNRGKVGVLHGSKSYVMLGSDGEVMHSHSVSAGLDYPGVGPEHAYLLDSGRAEYVGITDAEALQAFRMLSWYEGIIPALESSHALAYALKLAEHADPQGEPLNILVNLSGRGDKDVDYVRHILGDLAAEDPATTQVTDPHVAEVLEKMTDESNAREGVGRYAHHDDEQVGE
;
A
#
# COMPACT_ATOMS: atom_id res chain seq x y z
N MET A 1 10.17 8.95 -22.49
CA MET A 1 11.62 9.28 -22.35
C MET A 1 12.45 8.08 -22.79
N LYS A 2 13.44 8.24 -23.67
CA LYS A 2 14.40 7.17 -23.95
C LYS A 2 15.08 6.82 -22.64
N GLU A 3 15.11 5.54 -22.29
CA GLU A 3 15.87 5.04 -21.16
C GLU A 3 17.26 5.66 -21.15
N VAL A 4 17.58 6.38 -20.08
CA VAL A 4 18.97 6.66 -19.76
C VAL A 4 19.53 5.30 -19.31
N PRO A 5 20.55 4.75 -20.00
CA PRO A 5 21.14 3.49 -19.55
C PRO A 5 21.64 3.72 -18.12
N VAL A 6 21.01 3.07 -17.15
CA VAL A 6 21.54 3.03 -15.78
C VAL A 6 22.83 2.22 -15.86
N THR A 7 23.93 2.91 -16.08
CA THR A 7 25.24 2.32 -15.92
C THR A 7 25.28 1.74 -14.52
N MET A 8 25.50 0.43 -14.43
CA MET A 8 25.74 -0.26 -13.16
C MET A 8 26.97 0.37 -12.51
N THR A 9 26.76 1.42 -11.77
CA THR A 9 27.82 2.03 -10.95
C THR A 9 28.03 1.13 -9.74
N HIS A 10 29.29 0.95 -9.35
CA HIS A 10 29.64 0.26 -8.11
C HIS A 10 28.81 0.81 -6.96
N PRO A 11 28.39 -0.04 -6.00
CA PRO A 11 27.56 0.45 -4.87
C PRO A 11 28.27 1.60 -4.18
N ARG A 12 27.59 2.73 -4.06
CA ARG A 12 28.06 3.89 -3.31
C ARG A 12 28.14 3.53 -1.81
N PRO A 13 29.10 4.06 -1.07
CA PRO A 13 29.09 3.95 0.38
C PRO A 13 27.86 4.67 0.95
N THR A 14 27.11 3.99 1.81
CA THR A 14 25.93 4.48 2.55
C THR A 14 26.17 4.34 4.05
N LEU A 15 25.44 5.07 4.88
CA LEU A 15 25.59 5.02 6.34
C LEU A 15 25.08 3.70 6.92
N ILE A 16 24.02 3.18 6.31
CA ILE A 16 23.48 1.86 6.60
C ILE A 16 23.43 1.04 5.30
N ASP A 17 23.41 -0.27 5.40
CA ASP A 17 23.36 -1.12 4.23
C ASP A 17 22.17 -0.78 3.31
N ALA A 18 22.43 -0.54 2.03
CA ALA A 18 21.42 -0.19 1.03
C ALA A 18 20.68 -1.42 0.48
N TYR A 19 21.08 -2.62 0.87
CA TYR A 19 20.59 -3.87 0.30
C TYR A 19 19.92 -4.77 1.35
N PHE A 20 19.14 -5.71 0.85
CA PHE A 20 18.59 -6.89 1.50
C PHE A 20 19.04 -8.09 0.65
N GLY A 21 20.16 -8.73 1.02
CA GLY A 21 20.81 -9.68 0.12
C GLY A 21 21.22 -9.01 -1.20
N GLU A 22 20.67 -9.46 -2.32
CA GLU A 22 20.92 -8.85 -3.63
C GLU A 22 19.90 -7.79 -4.06
N TYR A 23 18.85 -7.53 -3.25
CA TYR A 23 17.75 -6.61 -3.53
C TYR A 23 17.95 -5.25 -2.86
N GLY A 24 17.37 -4.19 -3.43
CA GLY A 24 17.51 -2.83 -2.94
C GLY A 24 18.40 -1.95 -3.82
N GLY A 25 19.24 -1.15 -3.19
CA GLY A 25 20.19 -0.24 -3.86
C GLY A 25 19.62 1.14 -4.17
N GLN A 26 20.36 1.93 -4.98
CA GLN A 26 20.01 3.29 -5.41
C GLN A 26 20.17 3.42 -6.92
N TYR A 27 19.23 2.94 -7.69
CA TYR A 27 19.22 2.98 -9.15
C TYR A 27 18.49 4.24 -9.66
N VAL A 28 19.03 5.41 -9.35
CA VAL A 28 18.45 6.71 -9.66
C VAL A 28 19.49 7.64 -10.31
N PRO A 29 19.08 8.72 -11.00
CA PRO A 29 20.00 9.74 -11.50
C PRO A 29 20.86 10.34 -10.38
N GLU A 30 22.14 10.62 -10.68
CA GLU A 30 23.13 11.12 -9.70
C GLU A 30 22.70 12.45 -9.02
N VAL A 31 21.89 13.24 -9.69
CA VAL A 31 21.34 14.50 -9.13
C VAL A 31 20.52 14.27 -7.85
N LEU A 32 19.96 13.08 -7.64
CA LEU A 32 19.20 12.72 -6.44
C LEU A 32 20.07 12.26 -5.26
N TYR A 33 21.31 11.88 -5.49
CA TYR A 33 22.19 11.36 -4.44
C TYR A 33 22.34 12.29 -3.22
N PRO A 34 22.57 13.61 -3.38
CA PRO A 34 22.68 14.48 -2.22
C PRO A 34 21.42 14.52 -1.34
N SER A 35 20.23 14.41 -1.95
CA SER A 35 18.98 14.42 -1.20
C SER A 35 18.72 13.08 -0.51
N LEU A 36 19.10 11.97 -1.13
CA LEU A 36 19.04 10.65 -0.50
C LEU A 36 20.04 10.53 0.65
N ASP A 37 21.26 11.06 0.49
CA ASP A 37 22.28 11.11 1.55
C ASP A 37 21.81 11.98 2.73
N GLN A 38 21.19 13.14 2.44
CA GLN A 38 20.59 14.00 3.46
C GLN A 38 19.48 13.27 4.22
N LEU A 39 18.61 12.55 3.50
CA LEU A 39 17.54 11.79 4.10
C LEU A 39 18.07 10.63 4.96
N GLU A 40 19.05 9.88 4.46
CA GLU A 40 19.68 8.79 5.19
C GLU A 40 20.32 9.29 6.49
N LYS A 41 21.08 10.38 6.40
CA LYS A 41 21.69 10.99 7.57
C LYS A 41 20.65 11.45 8.59
N ALA A 42 19.61 12.16 8.14
CA ALA A 42 18.54 12.62 9.01
C ALA A 42 17.82 11.47 9.69
N TYR A 43 17.59 10.36 8.96
CA TYR A 43 16.98 9.15 9.47
C TYR A 43 17.84 8.48 10.55
N VAL A 44 19.14 8.30 10.29
CA VAL A 44 20.06 7.68 11.25
C VAL A 44 20.22 8.56 12.51
N ASP A 45 20.35 9.86 12.34
CA ASP A 45 20.44 10.83 13.45
C ASP A 45 19.16 10.79 14.31
N ALA A 46 17.98 10.77 13.67
CA ALA A 46 16.69 10.77 14.35
C ALA A 46 16.44 9.51 15.20
N LEU A 47 16.91 8.34 14.75
CA LEU A 47 16.81 7.11 15.55
C LEU A 47 17.63 7.14 16.84
N ASN A 48 18.65 8.01 16.91
CA ASN A 48 19.51 8.23 18.05
C ASN A 48 19.16 9.50 18.84
N ASP A 49 18.14 10.25 18.42
CA ASP A 49 17.70 11.48 19.07
C ASP A 49 16.48 11.23 19.98
N PRO A 50 16.65 11.29 21.32
CA PRO A 50 15.54 11.09 22.25
C PRO A 50 14.43 12.13 22.13
N GLU A 51 14.72 13.34 21.61
CA GLU A 51 13.71 14.37 21.40
C GLU A 51 12.81 14.01 20.22
N PHE A 52 13.42 13.58 19.10
CA PHE A 52 12.65 13.08 17.94
C PHE A 52 11.76 11.90 18.31
N LEU A 53 12.30 10.93 19.04
CA LEU A 53 11.54 9.73 19.43
C LEU A 53 10.37 10.09 20.36
N ARG A 54 10.55 11.02 21.30
CA ARG A 54 9.46 11.50 22.15
C ARG A 54 8.40 12.26 21.38
N GLU A 55 8.79 13.15 20.46
CA GLU A 55 7.87 13.90 19.60
C GLU A 55 7.06 12.95 18.70
N LEU A 56 7.72 11.97 18.11
CA LEU A 56 7.07 10.95 17.27
C LEU A 56 6.09 10.10 18.09
N ASP A 57 6.48 9.66 19.30
CA ASP A 57 5.62 8.87 20.18
C ASP A 57 4.40 9.69 20.65
N ASP A 58 4.59 10.95 21.01
CA ASP A 58 3.49 11.86 21.37
C ASP A 58 2.48 12.02 20.22
N LEU A 59 2.96 12.26 19.01
CA LEU A 59 2.12 12.38 17.81
C LEU A 59 1.43 11.06 17.45
N ARG A 60 2.10 9.93 17.61
CA ARG A 60 1.50 8.61 17.42
C ARG A 60 0.33 8.39 18.37
N ARG A 61 0.48 8.78 19.66
CA ARG A 61 -0.58 8.62 20.67
C ARG A 61 -1.70 9.63 20.51
N ASN A 62 -1.35 10.90 20.46
CA ASN A 62 -2.31 11.99 20.62
C ASN A 62 -2.89 12.49 19.30
N TYR A 63 -2.27 12.15 18.16
CA TYR A 63 -2.78 12.51 16.84
C TYR A 63 -3.23 11.30 16.02
N LEU A 64 -2.43 10.24 15.93
CA LEU A 64 -2.82 9.03 15.19
C LEU A 64 -3.74 8.09 15.97
N GLY A 65 -3.75 8.15 17.32
CA GLY A 65 -4.57 7.29 18.15
C GLY A 65 -3.98 5.90 18.42
N ARG A 66 -2.65 5.80 18.46
CA ARG A 66 -1.97 4.54 18.86
C ARG A 66 -1.93 4.36 20.38
N PRO A 67 -1.82 3.07 20.90
CA PRO A 67 -1.80 1.82 20.12
C PRO A 67 -3.14 1.46 19.50
N THR A 68 -3.12 0.85 18.31
CA THR A 68 -4.34 0.27 17.72
C THR A 68 -4.66 -1.06 18.41
N PRO A 69 -5.95 -1.40 18.63
CA PRO A 69 -6.30 -2.65 19.30
C PRO A 69 -6.13 -3.88 18.40
N ILE A 70 -6.11 -5.06 19.03
CA ILE A 70 -6.38 -6.34 18.39
C ILE A 70 -7.84 -6.73 18.68
N THR A 71 -8.59 -7.06 17.61
CA THR A 71 -9.97 -7.55 17.71
C THR A 71 -10.01 -9.02 17.26
N GLU A 72 -10.56 -9.90 18.11
CA GLU A 72 -10.84 -11.29 17.72
C GLU A 72 -12.17 -11.36 16.97
N CYS A 73 -12.18 -12.02 15.81
CA CYS A 73 -13.39 -12.29 15.05
C CYS A 73 -14.12 -13.48 15.66
N ALA A 74 -15.17 -13.21 16.41
CA ALA A 74 -15.89 -14.23 17.16
C ALA A 74 -17.07 -14.87 16.42
N ASN A 75 -17.57 -14.20 15.36
CA ASN A 75 -18.79 -14.59 14.67
C ASN A 75 -18.54 -15.14 13.24
N LEU A 76 -17.31 -15.10 12.75
CA LEU A 76 -16.99 -15.68 11.45
C LEU A 76 -17.31 -17.19 11.47
N PRO A 77 -18.05 -17.75 10.47
CA PRO A 77 -18.41 -19.15 10.42
C PRO A 77 -17.22 -20.03 9.97
N LEU A 78 -16.25 -20.21 10.87
CA LEU A 78 -15.05 -21.00 10.59
C LEU A 78 -15.35 -22.49 10.73
N SER A 79 -14.90 -23.30 9.77
CA SER A 79 -15.09 -24.77 9.78
C SER A 79 -13.97 -25.51 10.50
N GLY A 80 -12.78 -24.91 10.62
CA GLY A 80 -11.63 -25.47 11.30
C GLY A 80 -11.41 -24.92 12.71
N SER A 81 -10.49 -25.53 13.47
CA SER A 81 -10.07 -25.02 14.77
C SER A 81 -9.10 -23.86 14.60
N ALA A 82 -9.64 -22.65 14.41
CA ALA A 82 -8.85 -21.43 14.23
C ALA A 82 -9.51 -20.24 14.90
N ARG A 83 -8.67 -19.27 15.29
CA ARG A 83 -9.05 -17.94 15.79
C ARG A 83 -8.40 -16.88 14.94
N ILE A 84 -9.19 -15.97 14.38
CA ILE A 84 -8.71 -14.87 13.58
C ILE A 84 -8.70 -13.61 14.42
N PHE A 85 -7.55 -12.96 14.48
CA PHE A 85 -7.32 -11.69 15.16
C PHE A 85 -6.98 -10.61 14.13
N LEU A 86 -7.59 -9.44 14.26
CA LEU A 86 -7.35 -8.29 13.40
C LEU A 86 -6.50 -7.26 14.14
N LYS A 87 -5.32 -6.92 13.65
CA LYS A 87 -4.60 -5.71 14.06
C LYS A 87 -5.25 -4.52 13.36
N ARG A 88 -5.90 -3.64 14.13
CA ARG A 88 -6.86 -2.64 13.67
C ARG A 88 -6.19 -1.34 13.20
N GLU A 89 -5.37 -1.40 12.14
CA GLU A 89 -4.78 -0.20 11.54
C GLU A 89 -5.82 0.68 10.80
N ASP A 90 -6.98 0.15 10.54
CA ASP A 90 -8.16 0.86 10.04
C ASP A 90 -8.72 1.93 11.02
N LEU A 91 -8.42 1.79 12.31
CA LEU A 91 -8.85 2.74 13.35
C LEU A 91 -7.89 3.92 13.55
N LEU A 92 -6.76 3.94 12.85
CA LEU A 92 -5.88 5.10 12.89
C LEU A 92 -6.56 6.36 12.32
N HIS A 93 -6.16 7.52 12.82
CA HIS A 93 -6.48 8.77 12.16
C HIS A 93 -6.01 8.75 10.70
N GLY A 94 -6.91 9.07 9.78
CA GLY A 94 -6.71 8.86 8.35
C GLY A 94 -7.23 7.51 7.82
N GLY A 95 -7.55 6.55 8.70
CA GLY A 95 -8.23 5.30 8.37
C GLY A 95 -7.37 4.21 7.75
N ALA A 96 -6.03 4.31 7.84
CA ALA A 96 -5.11 3.29 7.32
C ALA A 96 -3.72 3.39 7.95
N HIS A 97 -2.93 2.30 7.85
CA HIS A 97 -1.55 2.17 8.32
C HIS A 97 -0.57 3.25 7.81
N LYS A 98 -0.91 3.92 6.70
CA LYS A 98 -0.01 4.90 6.07
C LYS A 98 0.38 6.05 6.99
N GLY A 99 -0.51 6.42 7.93
CA GLY A 99 -0.24 7.43 8.96
C GLY A 99 1.07 7.22 9.71
N ASN A 100 1.44 5.96 9.99
CA ASN A 100 2.63 5.62 10.77
C ASN A 100 3.93 6.17 10.19
N GLN A 101 4.15 5.91 8.91
CA GLN A 101 5.40 6.28 8.24
C GLN A 101 5.36 7.71 7.66
N VAL A 102 4.19 8.20 7.18
CA VAL A 102 4.12 9.56 6.64
C VAL A 102 4.32 10.61 7.73
N LEU A 103 3.83 10.35 8.96
CA LEU A 103 4.05 11.21 10.11
C LEU A 103 5.54 11.34 10.43
N ALA A 104 6.25 10.21 10.49
CA ALA A 104 7.68 10.21 10.75
C ALA A 104 8.50 10.86 9.61
N GLN A 105 8.14 10.59 8.35
CA GLN A 105 8.81 11.24 7.21
C GLN A 105 8.58 12.76 7.20
N ALA A 106 7.37 13.22 7.51
CA ALA A 106 7.10 14.67 7.60
C ALA A 106 7.88 15.32 8.73
N LEU A 107 8.02 14.65 9.88
CA LEU A 107 8.84 15.14 10.98
C LEU A 107 10.32 15.20 10.61
N LEU A 108 10.85 14.18 9.90
CA LEU A 108 12.20 14.21 9.35
C LEU A 108 12.38 15.36 8.34
N ALA A 109 11.42 15.54 7.43
CA ALA A 109 11.46 16.61 6.45
C ALA A 109 11.53 17.99 7.13
N LYS A 110 10.73 18.19 8.18
CA LYS A 110 10.77 19.43 8.98
C LYS A 110 12.14 19.66 9.62
N ARG A 111 12.76 18.60 10.19
CA ARG A 111 14.11 18.67 10.78
C ARG A 111 15.20 18.88 9.73
N MET A 112 15.01 18.42 8.49
CA MET A 112 15.89 18.74 7.35
C MET A 112 15.71 20.15 6.82
N GLY A 113 14.80 20.96 7.39
CA GLY A 113 14.50 22.31 6.92
C GLY A 113 13.66 22.38 5.64
N LYS A 114 13.00 21.26 5.27
CA LYS A 114 12.08 21.26 4.13
C LYS A 114 10.78 21.98 4.48
N THR A 115 10.23 22.70 3.52
CA THR A 115 8.99 23.49 3.68
C THR A 115 7.85 22.94 2.86
N ARG A 116 8.11 21.96 1.98
CA ARG A 116 7.15 21.37 1.06
C ARG A 116 7.26 19.86 1.03
N LEU A 117 6.09 19.17 1.02
CA LEU A 117 5.98 17.75 0.77
C LEU A 117 5.36 17.52 -0.60
N ILE A 118 5.89 16.55 -1.33
CA ILE A 118 5.26 16.02 -2.54
C ILE A 118 5.07 14.53 -2.40
N ALA A 119 4.02 14.00 -3.03
CA ALA A 119 3.76 12.57 -3.13
C ALA A 119 2.97 12.25 -4.39
N GLU A 120 3.06 11.02 -4.84
CA GLU A 120 2.18 10.40 -5.81
C GLU A 120 1.07 9.63 -5.11
N THR A 121 -0.03 9.39 -5.81
CA THR A 121 -1.10 8.51 -5.30
C THR A 121 -1.95 7.96 -6.43
N GLY A 122 -2.37 6.69 -6.33
CA GLY A 122 -3.39 6.08 -7.19
C GLY A 122 -4.79 6.19 -6.54
N ALA A 123 -5.12 5.32 -5.58
CA ALA A 123 -6.38 5.33 -4.85
C ALA A 123 -6.64 6.57 -3.98
N GLY A 124 -5.64 7.43 -3.78
CA GLY A 124 -5.76 8.62 -2.95
C GLY A 124 -5.41 8.44 -1.48
N GLN A 125 -5.21 7.22 -0.98
CA GLN A 125 -4.94 6.98 0.44
C GLN A 125 -3.59 7.55 0.90
N HIS A 126 -2.54 7.36 0.08
CA HIS A 126 -1.23 7.92 0.39
C HIS A 126 -1.24 9.45 0.26
N GLY A 127 -1.84 9.98 -0.81
CA GLY A 127 -2.01 11.42 -0.97
C GLY A 127 -2.78 12.06 0.19
N MET A 128 -3.83 11.41 0.66
CA MET A 128 -4.61 11.87 1.80
C MET A 128 -3.80 11.86 3.10
N ALA A 129 -3.02 10.80 3.35
CA ALA A 129 -2.13 10.72 4.51
C ALA A 129 -1.02 11.78 4.45
N THR A 130 -0.46 12.04 3.26
CA THR A 130 0.54 13.10 3.05
C THR A 130 -0.05 14.49 3.27
N ALA A 131 -1.23 14.78 2.72
CA ALA A 131 -1.93 16.04 2.94
C ALA A 131 -2.23 16.28 4.43
N MET A 132 -2.63 15.22 5.13
CA MET A 132 -2.91 15.26 6.58
C MET A 132 -1.67 15.68 7.38
N VAL A 133 -0.52 15.05 7.14
CA VAL A 133 0.70 15.39 7.90
C VAL A 133 1.31 16.71 7.45
N ALA A 134 1.16 17.11 6.19
CA ALA A 134 1.58 18.42 5.71
C ALA A 134 0.80 19.54 6.43
N ALA A 135 -0.52 19.39 6.56
CA ALA A 135 -1.36 20.31 7.32
C ALA A 135 -0.94 20.38 8.80
N LEU A 136 -0.69 19.22 9.43
CA LEU A 136 -0.22 19.14 10.82
C LEU A 136 1.12 19.86 11.02
N MET A 137 2.05 19.73 10.07
CA MET A 137 3.41 20.30 10.16
C MET A 137 3.50 21.74 9.65
N GLY A 138 2.41 22.28 9.06
CA GLY A 138 2.40 23.61 8.45
C GLY A 138 3.25 23.69 7.18
N MET A 139 3.30 22.61 6.38
CA MET A 139 4.07 22.50 5.15
C MET A 139 3.20 22.64 3.91
N GLU A 140 3.74 23.16 2.84
CA GLU A 140 3.09 23.08 1.52
C GLU A 140 2.99 21.61 1.08
N CYS A 141 1.91 21.27 0.35
CA CYS A 141 1.67 19.91 -0.12
C CYS A 141 1.23 19.89 -1.57
N THR A 142 1.90 19.09 -2.40
CA THR A 142 1.47 18.81 -3.77
C THR A 142 1.36 17.30 -3.96
N ILE A 143 0.20 16.84 -4.45
CA ILE A 143 -0.09 15.43 -4.71
C ILE A 143 -0.28 15.25 -6.21
N TYR A 144 0.50 14.36 -6.79
CA TYR A 144 0.40 13.93 -8.19
C TYR A 144 -0.48 12.69 -8.28
N MET A 145 -1.45 12.71 -9.17
CA MET A 145 -2.41 11.63 -9.31
C MET A 145 -2.82 11.51 -10.79
N GLY A 146 -2.88 10.30 -11.32
CA GLY A 146 -3.32 10.08 -12.69
C GLY A 146 -4.68 10.72 -12.95
N ALA A 147 -4.89 11.35 -14.09
CA ALA A 147 -6.15 12.08 -14.38
C ALA A 147 -7.37 11.17 -14.30
N ARG A 148 -7.24 9.92 -14.76
CA ARG A 148 -8.27 8.89 -14.64
C ARG A 148 -8.60 8.57 -13.18
N ASP A 149 -7.58 8.46 -12.32
CA ASP A 149 -7.76 8.19 -10.90
C ASP A 149 -8.36 9.40 -10.17
N VAL A 150 -7.98 10.64 -10.56
CA VAL A 150 -8.61 11.87 -10.05
C VAL A 150 -10.12 11.85 -10.33
N ALA A 151 -10.53 11.44 -11.54
CA ALA A 151 -11.96 11.37 -11.89
C ALA A 151 -12.71 10.31 -11.06
N ARG A 152 -12.09 9.14 -10.84
CA ARG A 152 -12.69 8.02 -10.10
C ARG A 152 -12.73 8.24 -8.59
N GLN A 153 -11.75 8.96 -8.03
CA GLN A 153 -11.52 9.12 -6.60
C GLN A 153 -11.85 10.53 -6.07
N GLN A 154 -12.86 11.19 -6.64
CA GLN A 154 -13.25 12.54 -6.28
C GLN A 154 -13.43 12.78 -4.76
N PRO A 155 -14.00 11.85 -3.95
CA PRO A 155 -14.08 12.05 -2.51
C PRO A 155 -12.70 12.18 -1.83
N ASN A 156 -11.69 11.43 -2.27
CA ASN A 156 -10.33 11.52 -1.73
C ASN A 156 -9.63 12.79 -2.22
N VAL A 157 -9.82 13.16 -3.49
CA VAL A 157 -9.31 14.42 -4.06
C VAL A 157 -9.86 15.62 -3.27
N TYR A 158 -11.16 15.61 -2.97
CA TYR A 158 -11.79 16.67 -2.19
C TYR A 158 -11.23 16.72 -0.75
N ARG A 159 -11.03 15.58 -0.09
CA ARG A 159 -10.42 15.52 1.25
C ARG A 159 -8.99 16.07 1.25
N MET A 160 -8.15 15.72 0.24
CA MET A 160 -6.80 16.29 0.10
C MET A 160 -6.82 17.81 -0.04
N ARG A 161 -7.74 18.35 -0.86
CA ARG A 161 -7.92 19.80 -1.03
C ARG A 161 -8.42 20.49 0.24
N LEU A 162 -9.32 19.85 1.00
CA LEU A 162 -9.77 20.38 2.31
C LEU A 162 -8.62 20.50 3.32
N MET A 163 -7.61 19.63 3.22
CA MET A 163 -6.39 19.69 4.05
C MET A 163 -5.32 20.61 3.47
N GLY A 164 -5.64 21.39 2.44
CA GLY A 164 -4.75 22.40 1.84
C GLY A 164 -3.79 21.88 0.77
N ALA A 165 -3.86 20.59 0.38
CA ALA A 165 -3.00 20.06 -0.65
C ALA A 165 -3.44 20.50 -2.05
N LYS A 166 -2.46 20.80 -2.91
CA LYS A 166 -2.66 20.95 -4.34
C LYS A 166 -2.66 19.56 -4.98
N VAL A 167 -3.77 19.14 -5.58
CA VAL A 167 -3.85 17.89 -6.35
C VAL A 167 -3.67 18.21 -7.82
N VAL A 168 -2.63 17.64 -8.43
CA VAL A 168 -2.24 17.82 -9.83
C VAL A 168 -2.64 16.57 -10.61
N PRO A 169 -3.64 16.65 -11.49
CA PRO A 169 -3.95 15.57 -12.42
C PRO A 169 -2.79 15.39 -13.39
N VAL A 170 -2.34 14.15 -13.56
CA VAL A 170 -1.30 13.80 -14.52
C VAL A 170 -1.94 13.10 -15.71
N SER A 171 -1.78 13.71 -16.89
CA SER A 171 -2.13 13.16 -18.18
C SER A 171 -0.99 13.47 -19.15
N ASN A 172 -0.34 12.46 -19.67
CA ASN A 172 0.75 12.60 -20.61
C ASN A 172 0.54 11.66 -21.80
N GLU A 173 1.38 11.77 -22.82
CA GLU A 173 1.30 10.96 -24.03
C GLU A 173 1.49 9.44 -23.80
N HIS A 174 1.95 9.04 -22.62
CA HIS A 174 2.22 7.66 -22.24
C HIS A 174 1.15 7.06 -21.31
N GLY A 175 0.31 7.89 -20.65
CA GLY A 175 -0.76 7.39 -19.79
C GLY A 175 -1.28 8.36 -18.74
N GLU A 176 -2.17 7.84 -17.91
CA GLU A 176 -2.87 8.54 -16.83
C GLU A 176 -2.89 7.68 -15.56
N ALA A 177 -1.86 6.81 -15.39
CA ALA A 177 -1.76 5.84 -14.30
C ALA A 177 -0.85 6.34 -13.15
N LEU A 178 -0.75 5.51 -12.11
CA LEU A 178 0.13 5.78 -10.96
C LEU A 178 1.61 5.92 -11.37
N SER A 179 2.08 5.11 -12.34
CA SER A 179 3.46 5.19 -12.86
C SER A 179 3.78 6.57 -13.43
N ASP A 180 2.84 7.16 -14.19
CA ASP A 180 3.01 8.49 -14.77
C ASP A 180 3.05 9.58 -13.68
N ALA A 181 2.24 9.41 -12.63
CA ALA A 181 2.26 10.30 -11.48
C ALA A 181 3.59 10.24 -10.70
N ILE A 182 4.21 9.06 -10.61
CA ILE A 182 5.54 8.88 -10.01
C ILE A 182 6.60 9.64 -10.82
N ASP A 183 6.60 9.52 -12.14
CA ASP A 183 7.58 10.19 -13.01
C ASP A 183 7.49 11.71 -12.89
N VAL A 184 6.28 12.26 -12.86
CA VAL A 184 6.08 13.72 -12.69
C VAL A 184 6.48 14.17 -11.30
N ALA A 185 6.18 13.40 -10.25
CA ALA A 185 6.60 13.71 -8.88
C ALA A 185 8.14 13.69 -8.74
N LEU A 186 8.81 12.72 -9.36
CA LEU A 186 10.27 12.66 -9.38
C LEU A 186 10.90 13.84 -10.12
N ALA A 187 10.30 14.26 -11.24
CA ALA A 187 10.77 15.44 -11.98
C ALA A 187 10.67 16.72 -11.15
N ASP A 188 9.53 16.96 -10.50
CA ASP A 188 9.36 18.10 -9.57
C ASP A 188 10.36 18.02 -8.41
N TRP A 189 10.58 16.82 -7.87
CA TRP A 189 11.56 16.67 -6.78
C TRP A 189 12.95 17.08 -7.22
N VAL A 190 13.41 16.65 -8.40
CA VAL A 190 14.73 17.06 -8.97
C VAL A 190 14.85 18.58 -9.09
N GLU A 191 13.78 19.27 -9.47
CA GLU A 191 13.77 20.73 -9.62
C GLU A 191 13.75 21.48 -8.28
N SER A 192 13.29 20.84 -7.20
CA SER A 192 13.00 21.48 -5.90
C SER A 192 13.70 20.85 -4.70
N LEU A 193 14.81 20.12 -4.89
CA LEU A 193 15.54 19.36 -3.86
C LEU A 193 15.84 20.16 -2.58
N GLY A 194 16.12 21.47 -2.69
CA GLY A 194 16.47 22.31 -1.55
C GLY A 194 15.36 22.48 -0.53
N THR A 195 14.11 22.60 -0.98
CA THR A 195 12.94 22.94 -0.16
C THR A 195 11.95 21.78 0.00
N THR A 196 12.02 20.79 -0.86
CA THR A 196 11.00 19.75 -1.01
C THR A 196 11.51 18.39 -0.53
N HIS A 197 10.65 17.65 0.19
CA HIS A 197 10.82 16.23 0.47
C HIS A 197 9.80 15.43 -0.33
N TYR A 198 10.28 14.42 -1.09
CA TYR A 198 9.43 13.45 -1.72
C TYR A 198 9.05 12.39 -0.69
N LEU A 199 7.78 12.40 -0.26
CA LEU A 199 7.25 11.52 0.76
C LEU A 199 6.75 10.24 0.10
N LEU A 200 7.63 9.25 -0.04
CA LEU A 200 7.34 8.00 -0.72
C LEU A 200 6.41 7.10 0.13
N GLY A 201 5.37 6.56 -0.51
CA GLY A 201 4.22 5.95 0.16
C GLY A 201 4.36 4.48 0.50
N THR A 202 5.44 3.80 0.09
CA THR A 202 5.59 2.36 0.27
C THR A 202 7.02 1.95 0.63
N ALA A 203 7.23 0.68 1.01
CA ALA A 203 8.54 0.12 1.35
C ALA A 203 9.35 -0.29 0.10
N ALA A 204 9.18 0.44 -1.01
CA ALA A 204 9.90 0.30 -2.27
C ALA A 204 10.69 1.57 -2.56
N GLY A 205 11.29 1.68 -3.75
CA GLY A 205 12.07 2.84 -4.14
C GLY A 205 13.53 2.77 -3.70
N PRO A 206 14.32 3.83 -3.99
CA PRO A 206 15.74 3.81 -3.72
C PRO A 206 16.03 3.84 -2.22
N HIS A 207 17.17 3.27 -1.82
CA HIS A 207 17.67 3.45 -0.46
C HIS A 207 17.76 4.98 -0.13
N PRO A 208 17.34 5.45 1.07
CA PRO A 208 17.01 4.67 2.28
C PRO A 208 15.52 4.35 2.48
N PHE A 209 14.64 4.68 1.52
CA PHE A 209 13.19 4.56 1.69
C PHE A 209 12.70 3.18 2.18
N PRO A 210 13.14 2.03 1.64
CA PRO A 210 12.65 0.74 2.13
C PRO A 210 12.90 0.52 3.61
N LYS A 211 14.10 0.84 4.09
CA LYS A 211 14.47 0.69 5.51
C LYS A 211 13.77 1.71 6.40
N LEU A 212 13.67 2.95 5.95
CA LEU A 212 12.98 4.03 6.65
C LEU A 212 11.49 3.71 6.82
N VAL A 213 10.83 3.28 5.76
CA VAL A 213 9.40 2.94 5.81
C VAL A 213 9.17 1.73 6.73
N LYS A 214 9.98 0.68 6.63
CA LYS A 214 9.92 -0.45 7.57
C LYS A 214 10.06 0.02 9.01
N GLN A 215 11.07 0.82 9.31
CA GLN A 215 11.34 1.30 10.67
C GLN A 215 10.14 2.01 11.29
N PHE A 216 9.42 2.81 10.51
CA PHE A 216 8.28 3.56 11.02
C PHE A 216 6.96 2.81 10.95
N GLN A 217 6.87 1.76 10.13
CA GLN A 217 5.73 0.84 10.12
C GLN A 217 5.84 -0.28 11.16
N LYS A 218 7.03 -0.61 11.66
CA LYS A 218 7.22 -1.73 12.60
C LYS A 218 6.46 -1.59 13.93
N VAL A 219 6.00 -0.39 14.27
CA VAL A 219 5.10 -0.15 15.40
C VAL A 219 3.86 -1.06 15.37
N ILE A 220 3.44 -1.50 14.17
CA ILE A 220 2.35 -2.45 13.97
C ILE A 220 2.70 -3.78 14.68
N SER A 221 3.88 -4.33 14.40
CA SER A 221 4.33 -5.60 15.00
C SER A 221 4.84 -5.45 16.42
N GLU A 222 5.46 -4.32 16.80
CA GLU A 222 5.83 -4.02 18.18
C GLU A 222 4.60 -4.14 19.12
N GLU A 223 3.50 -3.49 18.73
CA GLU A 223 2.25 -3.54 19.49
C GLU A 223 1.57 -4.90 19.41
N SER A 224 1.43 -5.46 18.20
CA SER A 224 0.67 -6.69 18.01
C SER A 224 1.34 -7.89 18.68
N ARG A 225 2.67 -7.94 18.73
CA ARG A 225 3.41 -8.99 19.41
C ARG A 225 3.08 -9.02 20.91
N GLN A 226 3.12 -7.87 21.57
CA GLN A 226 2.75 -7.76 22.99
C GLN A 226 1.27 -8.09 23.20
N GLN A 227 0.38 -7.54 22.37
CA GLN A 227 -1.06 -7.74 22.46
C GLN A 227 -1.47 -9.21 22.27
N MET A 228 -0.80 -9.94 21.36
CA MET A 228 -1.04 -11.38 21.17
C MET A 228 -0.61 -12.18 22.41
N LEU A 229 0.56 -11.90 22.97
CA LEU A 229 1.01 -12.54 24.20
C LEU A 229 0.07 -12.28 25.37
N GLU A 230 -0.41 -11.05 25.54
CA GLU A 230 -1.38 -10.69 26.58
C GLU A 230 -2.73 -11.40 26.40
N ARG A 231 -3.17 -11.57 25.14
CA ARG A 231 -4.51 -12.07 24.82
C ARG A 231 -4.61 -13.58 24.73
N THR A 232 -3.55 -14.23 24.26
CA THR A 232 -3.55 -15.68 23.98
C THR A 232 -2.51 -16.46 24.80
N GLY A 233 -1.58 -15.77 25.46
CA GLY A 233 -0.46 -16.38 26.17
C GLY A 233 0.70 -16.83 25.25
N ARG A 234 0.57 -16.69 23.93
CA ARG A 234 1.57 -17.11 22.95
C ARG A 234 1.59 -16.22 21.72
N LEU A 235 2.64 -16.33 20.89
CA LEU A 235 2.70 -15.68 19.60
C LEU A 235 1.65 -16.27 18.64
N PRO A 236 1.26 -15.55 17.57
CA PRO A 236 0.39 -16.10 16.55
C PRO A 236 1.12 -17.20 15.77
N ASP A 237 0.38 -18.18 15.27
CA ASP A 237 0.92 -19.22 14.38
C ASP A 237 1.20 -18.66 12.97
N ALA A 238 0.42 -17.65 12.57
CA ALA A 238 0.63 -16.94 11.31
C ALA A 238 0.31 -15.45 11.43
N VAL A 239 1.13 -14.62 10.77
CA VAL A 239 0.85 -13.20 10.52
C VAL A 239 0.58 -13.03 9.04
N VAL A 240 -0.60 -12.52 8.70
CA VAL A 240 -1.07 -12.38 7.30
C VAL A 240 -1.28 -10.90 6.98
N ALA A 241 -0.71 -10.43 5.89
CA ALA A 241 -0.86 -9.05 5.44
C ALA A 241 -0.88 -8.96 3.90
N CYS A 242 -1.68 -8.05 3.35
CA CYS A 242 -1.70 -7.81 1.92
C CYS A 242 -0.42 -7.11 1.43
N VAL A 243 -0.04 -7.38 0.18
CA VAL A 243 1.19 -6.87 -0.43
C VAL A 243 0.88 -6.28 -1.81
N GLY A 244 1.00 -4.94 -1.90
CA GLY A 244 1.26 -4.22 -3.14
C GLY A 244 2.73 -3.81 -3.13
N GLY A 245 3.06 -2.53 -2.83
CA GLY A 245 4.46 -2.17 -2.53
C GLY A 245 4.98 -2.71 -1.19
N GLY A 246 4.10 -3.19 -0.29
CA GLY A 246 4.43 -4.01 0.88
C GLY A 246 4.65 -3.28 2.19
N SER A 247 4.34 -1.98 2.32
CA SER A 247 4.65 -1.22 3.54
C SER A 247 3.90 -1.73 4.80
N ASN A 248 2.63 -2.09 4.68
CA ASN A 248 1.87 -2.63 5.80
C ASN A 248 2.39 -4.02 6.21
N ALA A 249 2.71 -4.85 5.23
CA ALA A 249 3.17 -6.22 5.47
C ALA A 249 4.54 -6.23 6.14
N ILE A 250 5.50 -5.43 5.65
CA ILE A 250 6.84 -5.38 6.27
C ILE A 250 6.76 -4.83 7.70
N GLY A 251 5.85 -3.89 7.97
CA GLY A 251 5.59 -3.40 9.32
C GLY A 251 4.98 -4.46 10.24
N ALA A 252 4.04 -5.26 9.70
CA ALA A 252 3.41 -6.35 10.44
C ALA A 252 4.37 -7.53 10.71
N PHE A 253 5.35 -7.76 9.82
CA PHE A 253 6.31 -8.86 9.93
C PHE A 253 7.53 -8.53 10.80
N ALA A 254 7.90 -7.25 10.89
CA ALA A 254 9.21 -6.81 11.39
C ALA A 254 9.65 -7.44 12.72
N GLU A 255 8.81 -7.43 13.75
CA GLU A 255 9.13 -7.96 15.06
C GLU A 255 8.91 -9.48 15.19
N TYR A 256 8.38 -10.13 14.16
CA TYR A 256 8.24 -11.58 14.08
C TYR A 256 9.30 -12.23 13.19
N LEU A 257 10.16 -11.45 12.54
CA LEU A 257 11.23 -12.00 11.68
C LEU A 257 12.16 -12.98 12.41
N PRO A 258 12.53 -12.76 13.70
CA PRO A 258 13.38 -13.69 14.44
C PRO A 258 12.66 -14.97 14.91
N ASP A 259 11.33 -15.00 14.91
CA ASP A 259 10.55 -16.13 15.42
C ASP A 259 10.22 -17.09 14.27
N GLU A 260 11.09 -18.08 14.03
CA GLU A 260 10.97 -19.01 12.90
C GLU A 260 9.67 -19.84 12.92
N GLU A 261 9.09 -20.05 14.12
CA GLU A 261 7.83 -20.76 14.32
C GLU A 261 6.60 -19.95 13.86
N VAL A 262 6.73 -18.62 13.74
CA VAL A 262 5.66 -17.76 13.24
C VAL A 262 5.71 -17.69 11.72
N ARG A 263 4.69 -18.19 11.04
CA ARG A 263 4.57 -18.08 9.58
C ARG A 263 4.29 -16.62 9.21
N LEU A 264 5.04 -16.08 8.26
CA LEU A 264 4.82 -14.75 7.69
C LEU A 264 4.27 -14.88 6.28
N ILE A 265 3.06 -14.39 6.04
CA ILE A 265 2.35 -14.63 4.79
C ILE A 265 1.94 -13.30 4.17
N GLY A 266 2.58 -12.97 3.06
CA GLY A 266 2.22 -11.87 2.19
C GLY A 266 1.18 -12.30 1.16
N VAL A 267 0.12 -11.51 1.00
CA VAL A 267 -0.96 -11.82 0.08
C VAL A 267 -0.98 -10.79 -1.04
N GLU A 268 -0.63 -11.24 -2.25
CA GLU A 268 -0.65 -10.42 -3.46
C GLU A 268 -1.99 -10.53 -4.20
N PRO A 269 -2.41 -9.51 -4.96
CA PRO A 269 -3.63 -9.56 -5.76
C PRO A 269 -3.43 -10.44 -6.98
N ALA A 270 -4.12 -11.58 -7.01
CA ALA A 270 -4.15 -12.45 -8.18
C ALA A 270 -5.14 -11.98 -9.26
N GLY A 271 -5.90 -10.90 -9.02
CA GLY A 271 -6.82 -10.32 -9.99
C GLY A 271 -7.83 -11.36 -10.52
N GLU A 272 -7.85 -11.56 -11.84
CA GLU A 272 -8.65 -12.60 -12.51
C GLU A 272 -7.97 -13.99 -12.49
N GLY A 273 -6.89 -14.16 -11.72
CA GLY A 273 -6.09 -15.40 -11.61
C GLY A 273 -4.64 -15.17 -12.02
N LEU A 274 -3.70 -15.83 -11.34
CA LEU A 274 -2.25 -15.65 -11.57
C LEU A 274 -1.79 -15.98 -13.00
N ASP A 275 -2.53 -16.83 -13.72
CA ASP A 275 -2.20 -17.24 -15.09
C ASP A 275 -3.02 -16.47 -16.16
N SER A 276 -3.88 -15.54 -15.74
CA SER A 276 -4.73 -14.73 -16.64
C SER A 276 -3.97 -13.62 -17.36
N GLY A 277 -2.82 -13.20 -16.84
CA GLY A 277 -2.12 -11.97 -17.24
C GLY A 277 -2.73 -10.69 -16.67
N LYS A 278 -3.83 -10.76 -15.91
CA LYS A 278 -4.50 -9.66 -15.22
C LYS A 278 -4.39 -9.86 -13.70
N HIS A 279 -3.23 -9.53 -13.14
CA HIS A 279 -2.91 -9.63 -11.72
C HIS A 279 -1.86 -8.57 -11.32
N GLY A 280 -1.63 -8.38 -10.03
CA GLY A 280 -0.60 -7.49 -9.46
C GLY A 280 0.32 -8.25 -8.51
N ALA A 281 0.82 -9.43 -8.92
CA ALA A 281 1.53 -10.37 -8.06
C ALA A 281 2.99 -10.61 -8.52
N PRO A 282 3.89 -9.61 -8.35
CA PRO A 282 5.28 -9.72 -8.81
C PRO A 282 6.07 -10.83 -8.11
N LEU A 283 5.85 -11.13 -6.83
CA LEU A 283 6.56 -12.21 -6.13
C LEU A 283 6.11 -13.59 -6.60
N ASN A 284 4.87 -13.72 -7.09
CA ASN A 284 4.34 -14.98 -7.62
C ASN A 284 4.66 -15.20 -9.11
N ARG A 285 4.69 -14.14 -9.94
CA ARG A 285 4.77 -14.23 -11.40
C ARG A 285 5.76 -13.26 -12.06
N GLY A 286 6.36 -12.35 -11.31
CA GLY A 286 7.32 -11.37 -11.81
C GLY A 286 8.72 -11.95 -12.03
N LYS A 287 9.63 -11.08 -12.40
CA LYS A 287 11.05 -11.35 -12.60
C LYS A 287 11.87 -10.30 -11.84
N VAL A 288 13.13 -10.65 -11.53
CA VAL A 288 14.05 -9.69 -10.94
C VAL A 288 14.36 -8.58 -11.95
N GLY A 289 14.17 -7.34 -11.54
CA GLY A 289 14.40 -6.14 -12.35
C GLY A 289 14.64 -4.91 -11.48
N VAL A 290 14.79 -3.76 -12.13
CA VAL A 290 14.91 -2.46 -11.46
C VAL A 290 13.68 -1.64 -11.79
N LEU A 291 12.99 -1.17 -10.77
CA LEU A 291 11.82 -0.29 -10.90
C LEU A 291 11.87 0.80 -9.84
N HIS A 292 11.58 2.05 -10.24
CA HIS A 292 11.54 3.22 -9.35
C HIS A 292 12.73 3.33 -8.38
N GLY A 293 13.93 2.97 -8.87
CA GLY A 293 15.18 3.20 -8.14
C GLY A 293 15.66 2.08 -7.23
N SER A 294 15.03 0.89 -7.24
CA SER A 294 15.53 -0.29 -6.53
C SER A 294 15.42 -1.57 -7.34
N LYS A 295 16.32 -2.53 -7.06
CA LYS A 295 16.25 -3.89 -7.60
C LYS A 295 15.29 -4.72 -6.74
N SER A 296 14.29 -5.35 -7.38
CA SER A 296 13.31 -6.21 -6.72
C SER A 296 12.64 -7.13 -7.73
N TYR A 297 11.56 -7.83 -7.35
CA TYR A 297 10.66 -8.48 -8.29
C TYR A 297 9.74 -7.46 -8.94
N VAL A 298 9.58 -7.56 -10.26
CA VAL A 298 8.80 -6.65 -11.11
C VAL A 298 7.99 -7.48 -12.10
N MET A 299 6.78 -7.04 -12.41
CA MET A 299 5.96 -7.60 -13.47
C MET A 299 6.57 -7.19 -14.82
N LEU A 300 7.33 -8.08 -15.45
CA LEU A 300 8.00 -7.85 -16.73
C LEU A 300 7.42 -8.76 -17.81
N GLY A 301 7.07 -8.18 -18.94
CA GLY A 301 6.69 -8.89 -20.15
C GLY A 301 7.84 -9.70 -20.76
N SER A 302 7.55 -10.39 -21.85
CA SER A 302 8.57 -11.15 -22.60
C SER A 302 9.56 -10.25 -23.32
N ASP A 303 9.19 -9.02 -23.60
CA ASP A 303 9.98 -7.94 -24.19
C ASP A 303 10.86 -7.18 -23.17
N GLY A 304 10.66 -7.45 -21.87
CA GLY A 304 11.36 -6.77 -20.77
C GLY A 304 10.70 -5.48 -20.31
N GLU A 305 9.60 -5.06 -20.93
CA GLU A 305 8.83 -3.89 -20.52
C GLU A 305 8.01 -4.19 -19.26
N VAL A 306 7.75 -3.14 -18.44
CA VAL A 306 6.91 -3.26 -17.24
C VAL A 306 5.47 -3.46 -17.67
N MET A 307 4.87 -4.55 -17.19
CA MET A 307 3.46 -4.86 -17.46
C MET A 307 2.54 -4.00 -16.60
N HIS A 308 1.35 -3.73 -17.12
CA HIS A 308 0.28 -3.19 -16.29
C HIS A 308 -0.13 -4.22 -15.24
N SER A 309 -0.23 -3.76 -13.99
CA SER A 309 -0.84 -4.55 -12.92
C SER A 309 -2.36 -4.45 -12.98
N HIS A 310 -3.05 -5.39 -12.32
CA HIS A 310 -4.51 -5.40 -12.20
C HIS A 310 -4.93 -5.89 -10.82
N SER A 311 -5.85 -5.17 -10.19
CA SER A 311 -6.52 -5.56 -8.95
C SER A 311 -7.81 -4.77 -8.77
N VAL A 312 -8.82 -5.40 -8.20
CA VAL A 312 -10.02 -4.72 -7.68
C VAL A 312 -9.66 -3.68 -6.60
N SER A 313 -8.51 -3.85 -5.97
CA SER A 313 -7.96 -2.94 -4.96
C SER A 313 -6.92 -2.02 -5.58
N ALA A 314 -7.25 -0.74 -5.71
CA ALA A 314 -6.34 0.26 -6.26
C ALA A 314 -5.05 0.45 -5.42
N GLY A 315 -5.06 0.13 -4.13
CA GLY A 315 -3.87 0.21 -3.28
C GLY A 315 -2.90 -0.97 -3.45
N LEU A 316 -3.32 -2.04 -4.14
CA LEU A 316 -2.47 -3.18 -4.51
C LEU A 316 -2.10 -3.19 -5.99
N ASP A 317 -2.63 -2.26 -6.78
CA ASP A 317 -2.37 -2.13 -8.21
C ASP A 317 -1.00 -1.49 -8.45
N TYR A 318 0.06 -2.29 -8.29
CA TYR A 318 1.45 -1.86 -8.46
C TYR A 318 2.28 -3.00 -9.05
N PRO A 319 3.05 -2.75 -10.13
CA PRO A 319 3.78 -3.81 -10.85
C PRO A 319 5.09 -4.25 -10.21
N GLY A 320 5.44 -3.74 -9.04
CA GLY A 320 6.66 -4.07 -8.31
C GLY A 320 6.39 -4.32 -6.84
N VAL A 321 7.45 -4.62 -6.08
CA VAL A 321 7.36 -4.87 -4.64
C VAL A 321 8.60 -4.35 -3.92
N GLY A 322 8.49 -4.11 -2.62
CA GLY A 322 9.61 -3.72 -1.78
C GLY A 322 10.74 -4.77 -1.79
N PRO A 323 12.02 -4.33 -1.85
CA PRO A 323 13.16 -5.24 -1.99
C PRO A 323 13.33 -6.19 -0.80
N GLU A 324 12.91 -5.83 0.39
CA GLU A 324 12.96 -6.74 1.53
C GLU A 324 11.97 -7.91 1.39
N HIS A 325 10.80 -7.70 0.76
CA HIS A 325 9.88 -8.80 0.46
C HIS A 325 10.49 -9.80 -0.53
N ALA A 326 11.23 -9.31 -1.55
CA ALA A 326 11.97 -10.15 -2.46
C ALA A 326 13.02 -11.01 -1.72
N TYR A 327 13.77 -10.40 -0.81
CA TYR A 327 14.73 -11.10 0.04
C TYR A 327 14.04 -12.13 0.97
N LEU A 328 12.91 -11.79 1.58
CA LEU A 328 12.18 -12.70 2.47
C LEU A 328 11.59 -13.90 1.72
N LEU A 329 11.16 -13.73 0.47
CA LEU A 329 10.75 -14.82 -0.41
C LEU A 329 11.93 -15.77 -0.68
N ASP A 330 13.05 -15.25 -1.19
CA ASP A 330 14.18 -16.04 -1.62
C ASP A 330 14.91 -16.74 -0.46
N SER A 331 14.92 -16.10 0.72
CA SER A 331 15.45 -16.73 1.94
C SER A 331 14.50 -17.77 2.55
N GLY A 332 13.27 -17.88 2.06
CA GLY A 332 12.26 -18.77 2.62
C GLY A 332 11.71 -18.32 3.97
N ARG A 333 11.97 -17.06 4.42
CA ARG A 333 11.47 -16.58 5.71
C ARG A 333 10.00 -16.18 5.65
N ALA A 334 9.49 -15.75 4.50
CA ALA A 334 8.09 -15.44 4.29
C ALA A 334 7.55 -16.15 3.05
N GLU A 335 6.26 -16.49 3.11
CA GLU A 335 5.49 -17.06 2.02
C GLU A 335 4.71 -15.95 1.31
N TYR A 336 4.55 -16.05 -0.01
CA TYR A 336 3.73 -15.11 -0.78
C TYR A 336 2.73 -15.87 -1.64
N VAL A 337 1.46 -15.49 -1.51
CA VAL A 337 0.33 -16.19 -2.12
C VAL A 337 -0.56 -15.22 -2.87
N GLY A 338 -1.30 -15.70 -3.86
CA GLY A 338 -2.27 -14.91 -4.61
C GLY A 338 -3.71 -15.14 -4.11
N ILE A 339 -4.48 -14.06 -4.07
CA ILE A 339 -5.93 -14.07 -3.83
C ILE A 339 -6.61 -13.32 -4.97
N THR A 340 -7.65 -13.92 -5.56
CA THR A 340 -8.41 -13.31 -6.66
C THR A 340 -9.30 -12.16 -6.19
N ASP A 341 -9.75 -11.34 -7.14
CA ASP A 341 -10.67 -10.24 -6.86
C ASP A 341 -11.98 -10.73 -6.24
N ALA A 342 -12.51 -11.86 -6.72
CA ALA A 342 -13.73 -12.45 -6.17
C ALA A 342 -13.54 -12.95 -4.74
N GLU A 343 -12.42 -13.59 -4.43
CA GLU A 343 -12.10 -14.04 -3.08
C GLU A 343 -11.95 -12.87 -2.10
N ALA A 344 -11.32 -11.78 -2.54
CA ALA A 344 -11.18 -10.57 -1.74
C ALA A 344 -12.55 -9.91 -1.47
N LEU A 345 -13.41 -9.81 -2.48
CA LEU A 345 -14.79 -9.31 -2.33
C LEU A 345 -15.64 -10.20 -1.43
N GLN A 346 -15.47 -11.52 -1.50
CA GLN A 346 -16.14 -12.44 -0.60
C GLN A 346 -15.69 -12.23 0.86
N ALA A 347 -14.41 -12.08 1.11
CA ALA A 347 -13.88 -11.79 2.44
C ALA A 347 -14.33 -10.41 2.96
N PHE A 348 -14.42 -9.41 2.09
CA PHE A 348 -15.02 -8.10 2.41
C PHE A 348 -16.45 -8.25 2.95
N ARG A 349 -17.28 -9.05 2.27
CA ARG A 349 -18.65 -9.35 2.71
C ARG A 349 -18.69 -10.11 4.04
N MET A 350 -17.86 -11.15 4.16
CA MET A 350 -17.78 -11.98 5.36
C MET A 350 -17.50 -11.14 6.62
N LEU A 351 -16.47 -10.29 6.58
CA LEU A 351 -16.13 -9.47 7.74
C LEU A 351 -17.20 -8.42 8.03
N SER A 352 -17.75 -7.81 6.98
CA SER A 352 -18.81 -6.81 7.13
C SER A 352 -20.07 -7.40 7.73
N TRP A 353 -20.47 -8.58 7.27
CA TRP A 353 -21.71 -9.24 7.68
C TRP A 353 -21.65 -9.80 9.10
N TYR A 354 -20.57 -10.53 9.42
CA TYR A 354 -20.47 -11.25 10.69
C TYR A 354 -19.87 -10.43 11.81
N GLU A 355 -18.95 -9.50 11.53
CA GLU A 355 -18.26 -8.74 12.57
C GLU A 355 -18.63 -7.25 12.57
N GLY A 356 -19.42 -6.76 11.61
CA GLY A 356 -19.76 -5.34 11.48
C GLY A 356 -18.55 -4.46 11.18
N ILE A 357 -17.48 -5.03 10.61
CA ILE A 357 -16.25 -4.32 10.26
C ILE A 357 -16.14 -4.30 8.74
N ILE A 358 -16.16 -3.11 8.14
CA ILE A 358 -15.98 -2.93 6.69
C ILE A 358 -14.48 -2.74 6.40
N PRO A 359 -13.78 -3.76 5.90
CA PRO A 359 -12.36 -3.68 5.59
C PRO A 359 -12.11 -2.91 4.30
N ALA A 360 -10.93 -2.32 4.13
CA ALA A 360 -10.48 -1.92 2.81
C ALA A 360 -10.31 -3.15 1.90
N LEU A 361 -10.50 -3.00 0.59
CA LEU A 361 -10.29 -4.08 -0.38
C LEU A 361 -8.87 -4.65 -0.32
N GLU A 362 -7.89 -3.81 -0.02
CA GLU A 362 -6.53 -4.23 0.26
C GLU A 362 -6.49 -5.28 1.37
N SER A 363 -7.07 -4.97 2.52
CA SER A 363 -7.07 -5.84 3.70
C SER A 363 -7.91 -7.10 3.50
N SER A 364 -8.91 -7.02 2.62
CA SER A 364 -9.78 -8.16 2.28
C SER A 364 -9.00 -9.30 1.63
N HIS A 365 -7.94 -9.00 0.85
CA HIS A 365 -7.05 -10.04 0.32
C HIS A 365 -6.37 -10.83 1.45
N ALA A 366 -5.82 -10.14 2.45
CA ALA A 366 -5.20 -10.81 3.59
C ALA A 366 -6.21 -11.65 4.39
N LEU A 367 -7.41 -11.11 4.61
CA LEU A 367 -8.49 -11.82 5.30
C LEU A 367 -8.94 -13.06 4.50
N ALA A 368 -9.08 -12.97 3.18
CA ALA A 368 -9.45 -14.10 2.32
C ALA A 368 -8.49 -15.28 2.50
N TYR A 369 -7.18 -15.01 2.55
CA TYR A 369 -6.22 -16.08 2.80
C TYR A 369 -6.28 -16.59 4.25
N ALA A 370 -6.50 -15.73 5.23
CA ALA A 370 -6.69 -16.15 6.62
C ALA A 370 -7.90 -17.07 6.79
N LEU A 371 -9.00 -16.83 6.07
CA LEU A 371 -10.17 -17.72 6.03
C LEU A 371 -9.80 -19.08 5.44
N LYS A 372 -9.05 -19.13 4.33
CA LYS A 372 -8.55 -20.39 3.76
C LYS A 372 -7.66 -21.17 4.72
N LEU A 373 -6.77 -20.47 5.46
CA LEU A 373 -5.96 -21.12 6.49
C LEU A 373 -6.83 -21.72 7.60
N ALA A 374 -7.85 -20.99 8.02
CA ALA A 374 -8.78 -21.45 9.05
C ALA A 374 -9.59 -22.68 8.61
N GLU A 375 -10.00 -22.75 7.34
CA GLU A 375 -10.69 -23.91 6.77
C GLU A 375 -9.84 -25.18 6.79
N HIS A 376 -8.52 -25.06 6.65
CA HIS A 376 -7.58 -26.18 6.64
C HIS A 376 -7.00 -26.51 8.01
N ALA A 377 -7.36 -25.75 9.07
CA ALA A 377 -6.93 -26.05 10.43
C ALA A 377 -7.56 -27.36 10.94
N ASP A 378 -6.76 -28.16 11.65
CA ASP A 378 -7.25 -29.43 12.22
C ASP A 378 -8.41 -29.18 13.19
N PRO A 379 -9.63 -29.66 12.93
CA PRO A 379 -10.77 -29.41 13.81
C PRO A 379 -10.64 -30.00 15.22
N GLN A 380 -9.71 -30.94 15.42
CA GLN A 380 -9.43 -31.59 16.71
C GLN A 380 -8.11 -31.12 17.34
N GLY A 381 -7.35 -30.28 16.63
CA GLY A 381 -6.09 -29.72 17.10
C GLY A 381 -6.28 -28.52 18.02
N GLU A 382 -5.16 -28.01 18.55
CA GLU A 382 -5.17 -26.70 19.20
C GLU A 382 -5.56 -25.61 18.19
N PRO A 383 -6.35 -24.61 18.62
CA PRO A 383 -6.77 -23.54 17.72
C PRO A 383 -5.57 -22.78 17.14
N LEU A 384 -5.56 -22.68 15.80
CA LEU A 384 -4.59 -21.88 15.07
C LEU A 384 -4.87 -20.39 15.29
N ASN A 385 -3.96 -19.65 15.91
CA ASN A 385 -4.08 -18.20 16.08
C ASN A 385 -3.53 -17.48 14.84
N ILE A 386 -4.40 -16.89 14.05
CA ILE A 386 -4.05 -16.16 12.82
C ILE A 386 -4.20 -14.66 13.09
N LEU A 387 -3.12 -13.90 12.96
CA LEU A 387 -3.13 -12.45 13.07
C LEU A 387 -3.18 -11.84 11.66
N VAL A 388 -4.24 -11.12 11.35
CA VAL A 388 -4.39 -10.37 10.09
C VAL A 388 -4.13 -8.90 10.34
N ASN A 389 -3.25 -8.28 9.58
CA ASN A 389 -3.10 -6.83 9.60
C ASN A 389 -4.22 -6.17 8.79
N LEU A 390 -5.24 -5.66 9.49
CA LEU A 390 -6.34 -4.91 8.88
C LEU A 390 -5.85 -3.49 8.55
N SER A 391 -5.19 -3.36 7.42
CA SER A 391 -4.35 -2.22 7.05
C SER A 391 -5.10 -0.93 6.75
N GLY A 392 -6.42 -1.01 6.51
CA GLY A 392 -7.26 0.15 6.25
C GLY A 392 -8.76 -0.16 6.31
N ARG A 393 -9.57 0.89 6.47
CA ARG A 393 -11.03 0.82 6.49
C ARG A 393 -11.62 0.93 5.08
N GLY A 394 -12.77 0.30 4.87
CA GLY A 394 -13.42 0.15 3.59
C GLY A 394 -14.41 1.26 3.20
N ASP A 395 -14.59 2.30 4.00
CA ASP A 395 -15.54 3.38 3.68
C ASP A 395 -15.31 3.99 2.28
N LYS A 396 -14.04 4.01 1.86
CA LYS A 396 -13.62 4.48 0.52
C LYS A 396 -14.09 3.57 -0.60
N ASP A 397 -14.34 2.29 -0.31
CA ASP A 397 -14.59 1.24 -1.29
C ASP A 397 -16.08 0.91 -1.42
N VAL A 398 -16.92 1.36 -0.46
CA VAL A 398 -18.34 1.00 -0.39
C VAL A 398 -19.10 1.30 -1.67
N ASP A 399 -18.92 2.49 -2.26
CA ASP A 399 -19.59 2.83 -3.50
C ASP A 399 -19.13 1.97 -4.69
N TYR A 400 -17.85 1.67 -4.76
CA TYR A 400 -17.29 0.81 -5.79
C TYR A 400 -17.78 -0.64 -5.62
N VAL A 401 -17.68 -1.17 -4.41
CA VAL A 401 -18.14 -2.53 -4.07
C VAL A 401 -19.64 -2.69 -4.30
N ARG A 402 -20.45 -1.66 -4.02
CA ARG A 402 -21.90 -1.67 -4.31
C ARG A 402 -22.20 -1.92 -5.80
N HIS A 403 -21.42 -1.34 -6.69
CA HIS A 403 -21.60 -1.56 -8.14
C HIS A 403 -21.25 -2.99 -8.55
N ILE A 404 -20.25 -3.61 -7.90
CA ILE A 404 -19.83 -4.98 -8.22
C ILE A 404 -20.77 -6.01 -7.60
N LEU A 405 -21.13 -5.84 -6.34
CA LEU A 405 -21.93 -6.85 -5.62
C LEU A 405 -23.42 -6.77 -5.93
N GLY A 406 -23.97 -5.57 -6.23
CA GLY A 406 -25.38 -5.40 -6.45
C GLY A 406 -26.22 -6.00 -5.31
N ASP A 407 -27.19 -6.86 -5.65
CA ASP A 407 -28.08 -7.52 -4.70
C ASP A 407 -27.38 -8.54 -3.79
N LEU A 408 -26.22 -9.08 -4.21
CA LEU A 408 -25.41 -10.01 -3.39
C LEU A 408 -24.99 -9.38 -2.04
N ALA A 409 -24.93 -8.07 -1.94
CA ALA A 409 -24.60 -7.38 -0.70
C ALA A 409 -25.63 -7.61 0.42
N ALA A 410 -26.87 -7.95 0.08
CA ALA A 410 -27.98 -8.18 1.03
C ALA A 410 -28.18 -9.68 1.36
N GLU A 411 -27.38 -10.58 0.78
CA GLU A 411 -27.47 -12.02 0.98
C GLU A 411 -26.41 -12.51 1.96
N ASP A 412 -26.70 -13.59 2.70
CA ASP A 412 -25.73 -14.20 3.62
C ASP A 412 -24.51 -14.73 2.87
N PRO A 413 -23.29 -14.20 3.12
CA PRO A 413 -22.09 -14.59 2.40
C PRO A 413 -21.62 -16.03 2.69
N ALA A 414 -22.13 -16.70 3.72
CA ALA A 414 -21.86 -18.14 3.92
C ALA A 414 -22.60 -19.03 2.92
N THR A 415 -23.72 -18.54 2.36
CA THR A 415 -24.56 -19.29 1.44
C THR A 415 -24.45 -18.82 0.00
N THR A 416 -23.99 -17.61 -0.22
CA THR A 416 -23.87 -16.98 -1.54
C THR A 416 -22.44 -16.54 -1.80
N GLN A 417 -21.84 -17.05 -2.87
CA GLN A 417 -20.45 -16.79 -3.23
C GLN A 417 -20.34 -15.70 -4.30
N VAL A 418 -19.33 -14.85 -4.18
CA VAL A 418 -18.86 -14.00 -5.28
C VAL A 418 -17.98 -14.85 -6.20
N THR A 419 -18.20 -14.79 -7.50
CA THR A 419 -17.47 -15.62 -8.47
C THR A 419 -16.61 -14.76 -9.40
N ASP A 420 -15.46 -15.27 -9.84
CA ASP A 420 -14.57 -14.56 -10.76
C ASP A 420 -15.25 -14.14 -12.07
N PRO A 421 -16.10 -14.98 -12.74
CA PRO A 421 -16.84 -14.55 -13.93
C PRO A 421 -17.79 -13.38 -13.69
N HIS A 422 -18.46 -13.34 -12.52
CA HIS A 422 -19.35 -12.22 -12.17
C HIS A 422 -18.54 -10.93 -12.01
N VAL A 423 -17.43 -10.97 -11.29
CA VAL A 423 -16.57 -9.79 -11.07
C VAL A 423 -16.00 -9.30 -12.38
N ALA A 424 -15.46 -10.18 -13.22
CA ALA A 424 -14.89 -9.81 -14.52
C ALA A 424 -15.94 -9.14 -15.43
N GLU A 425 -17.15 -9.69 -15.52
CA GLU A 425 -18.25 -9.12 -16.32
C GLU A 425 -18.62 -7.70 -15.87
N VAL A 426 -18.71 -7.49 -14.54
CA VAL A 426 -19.10 -6.18 -14.00
C VAL A 426 -17.98 -5.16 -14.22
N LEU A 427 -16.72 -5.51 -13.98
CA LEU A 427 -15.58 -4.62 -14.18
C LEU A 427 -15.42 -4.21 -15.65
N GLU A 428 -15.66 -5.14 -16.59
CA GLU A 428 -15.66 -4.83 -18.02
C GLU A 428 -16.73 -3.80 -18.39
N LYS A 429 -17.98 -4.00 -17.91
CA LYS A 429 -19.07 -3.03 -18.13
C LYS A 429 -18.76 -1.65 -17.52
N MET A 430 -18.21 -1.60 -16.32
CA MET A 430 -17.84 -0.33 -15.68
C MET A 430 -16.75 0.42 -16.47
N THR A 431 -15.81 -0.32 -17.07
CA THR A 431 -14.77 0.26 -17.93
C THR A 431 -15.35 0.83 -19.21
N ASP A 432 -16.26 0.12 -19.87
CA ASP A 432 -16.92 0.56 -21.08
C ASP A 432 -17.78 1.82 -20.85
N GLU A 433 -18.52 1.87 -19.74
CA GLU A 433 -19.31 3.04 -19.36
C GLU A 433 -18.44 4.27 -19.05
N SER A 434 -17.28 4.08 -18.42
CA SER A 434 -16.31 5.14 -18.16
C SER A 434 -15.75 5.70 -19.47
N ASN A 435 -15.32 4.84 -20.37
CA ASN A 435 -14.80 5.22 -21.69
C ASN A 435 -15.86 5.94 -22.53
N ALA A 436 -17.13 5.52 -22.45
CA ALA A 436 -18.24 6.17 -23.15
C ALA A 436 -18.51 7.60 -22.61
N ARG A 437 -18.43 7.80 -21.29
CA ARG A 437 -18.59 9.13 -20.65
C ARG A 437 -17.44 10.07 -21.00
N GLU A 438 -16.21 9.59 -21.04
CA GLU A 438 -15.03 10.36 -21.46
C GLU A 438 -15.10 10.75 -22.95
N GLY A 439 -15.64 9.90 -23.81
CA GLY A 439 -15.89 10.19 -25.22
C GLY A 439 -16.89 11.33 -25.41
N VAL A 440 -17.93 11.41 -24.60
CA VAL A 440 -18.93 12.50 -24.64
C VAL A 440 -18.35 13.81 -24.08
N GLY A 441 -17.48 13.76 -23.06
CA GLY A 441 -16.82 14.95 -22.50
C GLY A 441 -15.85 15.64 -23.47
N ARG A 442 -15.18 14.91 -24.36
CA ARG A 442 -14.28 15.50 -25.36
C ARG A 442 -15.00 16.27 -26.47
N TYR A 443 -16.28 16.02 -26.70
CA TYR A 443 -17.09 16.76 -27.66
C TYR A 443 -17.78 18.01 -27.08
N ALA A 444 -17.89 18.11 -25.74
CA ALA A 444 -18.59 19.23 -25.08
C ALA A 444 -17.71 20.47 -24.84
N HIS A 445 -16.39 20.38 -24.98
CA HIS A 445 -15.47 21.50 -24.77
C HIS A 445 -15.04 22.26 -26.02
N HIS A 446 -15.62 21.98 -27.20
CA HIS A 446 -15.26 22.68 -28.45
C HIS A 446 -16.23 23.80 -28.87
N ASP A 447 -17.33 24.06 -28.13
CA ASP A 447 -18.34 25.03 -28.57
C ASP A 447 -18.43 26.34 -27.73
N ASP A 448 -17.58 26.55 -26.70
CA ASP A 448 -17.66 27.72 -25.82
C ASP A 448 -16.56 28.81 -26.02
N GLU A 449 -15.80 28.78 -27.13
CA GLU A 449 -14.91 29.89 -27.51
C GLU A 449 -15.38 30.62 -28.78
N GLN A 450 -16.62 31.10 -28.78
CA GLN A 450 -17.03 32.19 -29.70
C GLN A 450 -18.30 32.89 -29.17
N VAL A 451 -18.14 33.90 -28.31
CA VAL A 451 -18.95 35.13 -28.17
C VAL A 451 -18.23 35.99 -27.12
N GLY A 452 -17.64 37.10 -27.57
CA GLY A 452 -18.07 38.36 -27.59
C GLY A 452 -17.02 39.41 -27.38
N GLU A 453 -17.03 40.40 -28.16
CA GLU A 453 -16.38 41.70 -28.09
C GLU A 453 -16.50 42.39 -26.77
#